data_f98b31a2649561a617e5b949d4647acb
#
_entry.id   f98b31a2649561a617e5b949d4647acb
#
_cell.length_a   1.000
_cell.length_b   1.000
_cell.length_c   1.000
_cell.angle_alpha   90.00
_cell.angle_beta   90.00
_cell.angle_gamma   90.00
#
_symmetry.space_group_name_H-M   'P 1'
#
loop_
_entity.id
_entity.type
_entity.pdbx_description
1 polymer ?
#
loop_
_entity_poly.entity_id
_entity_poly.type
_entity_poly.pdbx_seq_one_letter_code
_entity_poly.pdbx_strand_id
1 'polypeptide(L)'
;MLKNDINTSHITIILFTAKGAPDSIIDGYDCGADDYIVKPFDTDLLLKKVKNIISTGENARKKFNFADIEHSKNIYSDFDKKFLEDCVFVIKDNLQDSSFTVEILAENINLHRKTLLRKFNALTGKSPIDLIRHTRMSKAAELIKEKYRVNEVALMVGYEDTGRFSKAFKQFHGVSPSVYIQ
;
A
#
# COMPACT_ATOMS: atom_id res chain seq x y z
N MET A 1 5.73 17.53 12.59
CA MET A 1 4.70 16.66 13.19
C MET A 1 4.90 15.23 12.72
N LEU A 2 4.76 14.22 13.59
CA LEU A 2 5.00 12.81 13.23
C LEU A 2 4.08 12.31 12.10
N LYS A 3 2.86 12.79 12.02
CA LYS A 3 1.89 12.41 10.96
C LYS A 3 2.17 13.07 9.62
N ASN A 4 2.98 14.12 9.57
CA ASN A 4 3.35 14.82 8.33
C ASN A 4 4.73 14.42 7.81
N ASP A 5 5.33 13.38 8.38
CA ASP A 5 6.61 12.80 7.94
C ASP A 5 6.35 11.44 7.28
N ILE A 6 6.88 11.26 6.08
CA ILE A 6 6.71 10.04 5.28
C ILE A 6 7.21 8.78 6.00
N ASN A 7 8.17 8.92 6.93
CA ASN A 7 8.73 7.83 7.70
C ASN A 7 7.85 7.40 8.87
N THR A 8 6.93 8.27 9.35
CA THR A 8 6.20 8.07 10.61
C THR A 8 4.70 8.26 10.50
N SER A 9 4.16 8.78 9.40
CA SER A 9 2.73 9.03 9.20
C SER A 9 1.85 7.79 9.41
N HIS A 10 2.35 6.61 9.04
CA HIS A 10 1.66 5.32 9.19
C HIS A 10 1.70 4.76 10.63
N ILE A 11 2.46 5.38 11.56
CA ILE A 11 2.58 4.91 12.94
C ILE A 11 1.39 5.42 13.74
N THR A 12 0.70 4.50 14.41
CA THR A 12 -0.39 4.86 15.33
C THR A 12 0.17 5.51 16.59
N ILE A 13 -0.39 6.67 16.95
CA ILE A 13 0.06 7.50 18.08
C ILE A 13 -1.06 7.56 19.12
N ILE A 14 -0.75 7.11 20.34
CA ILE A 14 -1.61 7.29 21.51
C ILE A 14 -0.95 8.30 22.46
N LEU A 15 -1.62 9.40 22.75
CA LEU A 15 -1.14 10.41 23.68
C LEU A 15 -1.54 10.08 25.13
N PHE A 16 -0.57 10.19 26.04
CA PHE A 16 -0.83 10.14 27.48
C PHE A 16 -0.82 11.59 28.02
N THR A 17 -1.96 12.05 28.54
CA THR A 17 -2.10 13.40 29.07
C THR A 17 -2.45 13.40 30.55
N ALA A 18 -1.91 14.36 31.30
CA ALA A 18 -2.30 14.63 32.68
C ALA A 18 -3.51 15.59 32.76
N LYS A 19 -3.88 16.25 31.65
CA LYS A 19 -4.99 17.20 31.58
C LYS A 19 -6.18 16.56 30.89
N GLY A 20 -7.28 16.41 31.62
CA GLY A 20 -8.57 15.98 31.11
C GLY A 20 -9.46 17.14 30.61
N ALA A 21 -8.92 18.34 30.43
CA ALA A 21 -9.71 19.46 29.90
C ALA A 21 -10.04 19.23 28.41
N PRO A 22 -11.29 19.51 27.97
CA PRO A 22 -11.72 19.32 26.60
C PRO A 22 -10.79 19.96 25.56
N ASP A 23 -10.29 21.15 25.82
CA ASP A 23 -9.39 21.89 24.93
C ASP A 23 -8.06 21.15 24.69
N SER A 24 -7.49 20.54 25.74
CA SER A 24 -6.24 19.77 25.61
C SER A 24 -6.40 18.46 24.82
N ILE A 25 -7.62 17.94 24.76
CA ILE A 25 -7.98 16.76 23.99
C ILE A 25 -8.11 17.13 22.51
N ILE A 26 -8.77 18.26 22.23
CA ILE A 26 -8.89 18.81 20.87
C ILE A 26 -7.50 19.12 20.32
N ASP A 27 -6.66 19.81 21.07
CA ASP A 27 -5.26 20.08 20.71
C ASP A 27 -4.48 18.78 20.39
N GLY A 28 -4.76 17.70 21.10
CA GLY A 28 -4.16 16.38 20.88
C GLY A 28 -4.54 15.77 19.53
N TYR A 29 -5.82 15.86 19.15
CA TYR A 29 -6.30 15.42 17.84
C TYR A 29 -5.80 16.32 16.71
N ASP A 30 -5.78 17.64 16.92
CA ASP A 30 -5.21 18.60 15.95
C ASP A 30 -3.72 18.38 15.74
N CYS A 31 -3.01 17.83 16.74
CA CYS A 31 -1.64 17.34 16.60
C CYS A 31 -1.52 16.01 15.84
N GLY A 32 -2.63 15.38 15.42
CA GLY A 32 -2.64 14.17 14.64
C GLY A 32 -2.47 12.88 15.45
N ALA A 33 -2.82 12.86 16.73
CA ALA A 33 -2.88 11.63 17.50
C ALA A 33 -4.10 10.81 17.10
N ASP A 34 -3.95 9.48 17.05
CA ASP A 34 -5.04 8.55 16.71
C ASP A 34 -5.94 8.26 17.93
N ASP A 35 -5.40 8.37 19.13
CA ASP A 35 -6.15 8.23 20.40
C ASP A 35 -5.41 8.92 21.55
N TYR A 36 -6.09 9.09 22.67
CA TYR A 36 -5.52 9.66 23.90
C TYR A 36 -5.97 8.91 25.15
N ILE A 37 -5.17 9.02 26.21
CA ILE A 37 -5.47 8.41 27.51
C ILE A 37 -5.11 9.44 28.62
N VAL A 38 -6.11 9.76 29.43
CA VAL A 38 -5.95 10.71 30.55
C VAL A 38 -5.37 9.99 31.76
N LYS A 39 -4.37 10.57 32.42
CA LYS A 39 -3.81 10.09 33.68
C LYS A 39 -4.62 10.65 34.87
N PRO A 40 -4.86 9.85 35.92
CA PRO A 40 -4.56 8.43 36.06
C PRO A 40 -5.49 7.55 35.22
N PHE A 41 -4.98 6.46 34.62
CA PHE A 41 -5.75 5.56 33.76
C PHE A 41 -5.78 4.14 34.31
N ASP A 42 -6.83 3.43 33.98
CA ASP A 42 -6.98 1.99 34.21
C ASP A 42 -6.16 1.21 33.16
N THR A 43 -5.35 0.27 33.65
CA THR A 43 -4.50 -0.58 32.80
C THR A 43 -5.33 -1.43 31.84
N ASP A 44 -6.49 -1.94 32.29
CA ASP A 44 -7.37 -2.75 31.45
C ASP A 44 -7.99 -1.93 30.32
N LEU A 45 -8.31 -0.66 30.57
CA LEU A 45 -8.79 0.26 29.55
C LEU A 45 -7.70 0.52 28.50
N LEU A 46 -6.46 0.76 28.93
CA LEU A 46 -5.31 0.91 28.03
C LEU A 46 -5.14 -0.32 27.14
N LEU A 47 -5.12 -1.52 27.75
CA LEU A 47 -4.96 -2.77 27.01
C LEU A 47 -6.09 -3.00 26.00
N LYS A 48 -7.33 -2.68 26.34
CA LYS A 48 -8.48 -2.77 25.42
C LYS A 48 -8.32 -1.81 24.24
N LYS A 49 -7.94 -0.55 24.48
CA LYS A 49 -7.71 0.44 23.42
C LYS A 49 -6.61 -0.02 22.46
N VAL A 50 -5.45 -0.43 22.98
CA VAL A 50 -4.34 -0.94 22.18
C VAL A 50 -4.76 -2.15 21.34
N LYS A 51 -5.46 -3.13 21.93
CA LYS A 51 -5.97 -4.31 21.23
C LYS A 51 -6.94 -3.91 20.10
N ASN A 52 -7.84 -2.98 20.35
CA ASN A 52 -8.78 -2.50 19.31
C ASN A 52 -8.06 -1.84 18.16
N ILE A 53 -7.08 -0.98 18.41
CA ILE A 53 -6.29 -0.32 17.36
C ILE A 53 -5.56 -1.36 16.52
N ILE A 54 -4.89 -2.32 17.16
CA ILE A 54 -4.16 -3.39 16.46
C ILE A 54 -5.12 -4.21 15.59
N SER A 55 -6.24 -4.67 16.15
CA SER A 55 -7.20 -5.50 15.44
C SER A 55 -7.86 -4.77 14.27
N THR A 56 -8.17 -3.48 14.43
CA THR A 56 -8.71 -2.65 13.34
C THR A 56 -7.72 -2.51 12.20
N GLY A 57 -6.45 -2.22 12.52
CA GLY A 57 -5.38 -2.15 11.51
C GLY A 57 -5.14 -3.50 10.80
N GLU A 58 -5.16 -4.62 11.52
CA GLU A 58 -5.04 -5.95 10.92
C GLU A 58 -6.23 -6.27 10.00
N ASN A 59 -7.46 -5.94 10.41
CA ASN A 59 -8.64 -6.16 9.59
C ASN A 59 -8.64 -5.31 8.32
N ALA A 60 -8.19 -4.06 8.40
CA ALA A 60 -8.02 -3.21 7.23
C ALA A 60 -6.99 -3.79 6.25
N ARG A 61 -5.83 -4.24 6.75
CA ARG A 61 -4.80 -4.90 5.93
C ARG A 61 -5.27 -6.20 5.27
N LYS A 62 -6.05 -7.04 5.99
CA LYS A 62 -6.62 -8.27 5.44
C LYS A 62 -7.60 -8.02 4.29
N LYS A 63 -8.33 -6.92 4.34
CA LYS A 63 -9.30 -6.51 3.31
C LYS A 63 -8.69 -5.70 2.18
N PHE A 64 -7.43 -5.29 2.29
CA PHE A 64 -6.77 -4.44 1.32
C PHE A 64 -6.69 -5.10 -0.06
N ASN A 65 -7.13 -4.37 -1.08
CA ASN A 65 -6.95 -4.72 -2.49
C ASN A 65 -6.19 -3.60 -3.19
N PHE A 66 -5.26 -3.94 -4.08
CA PHE A 66 -4.51 -2.95 -4.86
C PHE A 66 -5.39 -2.05 -5.74
N ALA A 67 -6.53 -2.57 -6.21
CA ALA A 67 -7.51 -1.76 -6.94
C ALA A 67 -8.08 -0.61 -6.08
N ASP A 68 -8.05 -0.74 -4.75
CA ASP A 68 -8.58 0.28 -3.85
C ASP A 68 -7.66 1.50 -3.72
N ILE A 69 -6.38 1.40 -4.13
CA ILE A 69 -5.43 2.53 -4.06
C ILE A 69 -5.97 3.72 -4.86
N GLU A 70 -6.51 3.48 -6.06
CA GLU A 70 -7.04 4.52 -6.95
C GLU A 70 -8.45 4.99 -6.57
N HIS A 71 -9.17 4.22 -5.76
CA HIS A 71 -10.57 4.46 -5.43
C HIS A 71 -10.86 4.66 -3.93
N SER A 72 -9.86 4.49 -3.05
CA SER A 72 -10.07 4.55 -1.60
C SER A 72 -10.36 5.97 -1.14
N LYS A 73 -11.62 6.23 -0.86
CA LYS A 73 -12.05 7.40 -0.12
C LYS A 73 -11.91 7.10 1.38
N ASN A 74 -11.03 7.86 2.07
CA ASN A 74 -11.01 8.03 3.54
C ASN A 74 -10.47 6.89 4.44
N ILE A 75 -9.63 5.96 3.95
CA ILE A 75 -9.02 4.95 4.81
C ILE A 75 -7.62 5.38 5.29
N TYR A 76 -6.93 6.23 4.53
CA TYR A 76 -5.57 6.67 4.78
C TYR A 76 -5.50 8.18 5.00
N SER A 77 -4.46 8.65 5.70
CA SER A 77 -4.10 10.06 5.71
C SER A 77 -3.74 10.52 4.29
N ASP A 78 -3.88 11.81 3.99
CA ASP A 78 -3.53 12.35 2.66
C ASP A 78 -2.07 12.02 2.28
N PHE A 79 -1.17 12.02 3.27
CA PHE A 79 0.23 11.62 3.09
C PHE A 79 0.40 10.16 2.70
N ASP A 80 -0.33 9.26 3.35
CA ASP A 80 -0.22 7.83 3.08
C ASP A 80 -0.90 7.46 1.77
N LYS A 81 -2.00 8.13 1.45
CA LYS A 81 -2.67 8.00 0.16
C LYS A 81 -1.75 8.44 -0.97
N LYS A 82 -1.17 9.65 -0.87
CA LYS A 82 -0.22 10.15 -1.85
C LYS A 82 0.97 9.21 -2.04
N PHE A 83 1.55 8.70 -0.96
CA PHE A 83 2.63 7.72 -1.03
C PHE A 83 2.25 6.47 -1.84
N LEU A 84 1.05 5.92 -1.64
CA LEU A 84 0.58 4.76 -2.41
C LEU A 84 0.33 5.10 -3.88
N GLU A 85 -0.24 6.27 -4.16
CA GLU A 85 -0.45 6.79 -5.51
C GLU A 85 0.88 7.02 -6.24
N ASP A 86 1.88 7.60 -5.58
CA ASP A 86 3.23 7.80 -6.13
C ASP A 86 3.89 6.45 -6.46
N CYS A 87 3.74 5.43 -5.61
CA CYS A 87 4.20 4.07 -5.92
C CYS A 87 3.55 3.51 -7.19
N VAL A 88 2.23 3.63 -7.33
CA VAL A 88 1.50 3.16 -8.52
C VAL A 88 1.93 3.92 -9.76
N PHE A 89 2.07 5.24 -9.66
CA PHE A 89 2.48 6.10 -10.77
C PHE A 89 3.86 5.68 -11.30
N VAL A 90 4.86 5.57 -10.42
CA VAL A 90 6.22 5.16 -10.80
C VAL A 90 6.24 3.76 -11.43
N ILE A 91 5.45 2.81 -10.90
CA ILE A 91 5.38 1.46 -11.48
C ILE A 91 4.74 1.51 -12.88
N LYS A 92 3.70 2.30 -13.08
CA LYS A 92 3.04 2.45 -14.39
C LYS A 92 3.97 3.07 -15.43
N ASP A 93 4.77 4.05 -15.04
CA ASP A 93 5.75 4.71 -15.91
C ASP A 93 6.90 3.76 -16.33
N ASN A 94 7.20 2.75 -15.51
CA ASN A 94 8.27 1.78 -15.74
C ASN A 94 7.78 0.35 -16.06
N LEU A 95 6.54 0.21 -16.56
CA LEU A 95 5.93 -1.10 -16.79
C LEU A 95 6.72 -1.99 -17.75
N GLN A 96 7.31 -1.40 -18.80
CA GLN A 96 8.04 -2.12 -19.84
C GLN A 96 9.47 -2.50 -19.42
N ASP A 97 10.01 -1.86 -18.38
CA ASP A 97 11.36 -2.12 -17.92
C ASP A 97 11.43 -3.46 -17.17
N SER A 98 12.02 -4.48 -17.79
CA SER A 98 12.22 -5.80 -17.20
C SER A 98 13.15 -5.78 -15.98
N SER A 99 14.03 -4.77 -15.88
CA SER A 99 14.98 -4.56 -14.79
C SER A 99 14.40 -3.79 -13.61
N PHE A 100 13.16 -3.27 -13.71
CA PHE A 100 12.52 -2.49 -12.66
C PHE A 100 12.32 -3.30 -11.39
N THR A 101 12.95 -2.86 -10.30
CA THR A 101 12.97 -3.53 -8.98
C THR A 101 12.37 -2.66 -7.88
N VAL A 102 12.23 -3.23 -6.69
CA VAL A 102 11.81 -2.50 -5.49
C VAL A 102 12.85 -1.43 -5.08
N GLU A 103 14.12 -1.66 -5.37
CA GLU A 103 15.21 -0.72 -5.17
C GLU A 103 15.00 0.53 -6.03
N ILE A 104 14.76 0.33 -7.33
CA ILE A 104 14.50 1.42 -8.28
C ILE A 104 13.22 2.17 -7.92
N LEU A 105 12.17 1.46 -7.49
CA LEU A 105 10.95 2.09 -6.99
C LEU A 105 11.26 3.00 -5.79
N ALA A 106 12.04 2.52 -4.82
CA ALA A 106 12.40 3.29 -3.63
C ALA A 106 13.18 4.56 -3.99
N GLU A 107 14.15 4.46 -4.90
CA GLU A 107 14.93 5.59 -5.40
C GLU A 107 14.04 6.64 -6.08
N ASN A 108 13.13 6.22 -6.94
CA ASN A 108 12.22 7.14 -7.66
C ASN A 108 11.27 7.91 -6.74
N ILE A 109 10.88 7.33 -5.60
CA ILE A 109 10.05 8.02 -4.61
C ILE A 109 10.87 8.65 -3.47
N ASN A 110 12.20 8.76 -3.66
CA ASN A 110 13.14 9.35 -2.71
C ASN A 110 13.09 8.71 -1.31
N LEU A 111 12.96 7.39 -1.25
CA LEU A 111 12.95 6.64 0.00
C LEU A 111 14.06 5.60 0.04
N HIS A 112 14.57 5.32 1.25
CA HIS A 112 15.40 4.15 1.45
C HIS A 112 14.56 2.87 1.34
N ARG A 113 15.10 1.82 0.69
CA ARG A 113 14.40 0.54 0.49
C ARG A 113 13.72 -0.01 1.76
N LYS A 114 14.41 0.04 2.91
CA LYS A 114 13.85 -0.43 4.19
C LYS A 114 12.63 0.38 4.63
N THR A 115 12.64 1.68 4.40
CA THR A 115 11.51 2.57 4.72
C THR A 115 10.32 2.26 3.82
N LEU A 116 10.54 2.11 2.51
CA LEU A 116 9.50 1.70 1.56
C LEU A 116 8.85 0.39 1.99
N LEU A 117 9.64 -0.66 2.22
CA LEU A 117 9.12 -1.98 2.62
C LEU A 117 8.29 -1.91 3.91
N ARG A 118 8.81 -1.21 4.94
CA ARG A 118 8.14 -1.09 6.24
C ARG A 118 6.82 -0.32 6.12
N LYS A 119 6.86 0.85 5.47
CA LYS A 119 5.68 1.71 5.31
C LYS A 119 4.62 1.03 4.45
N PHE A 120 5.01 0.48 3.30
CA PHE A 120 4.10 -0.19 2.40
C PHE A 120 3.40 -1.39 3.07
N ASN A 121 4.17 -2.23 3.78
CA ASN A 121 3.60 -3.34 4.54
C ASN A 121 2.70 -2.89 5.69
N ALA A 122 3.09 -1.83 6.42
CA ALA A 122 2.28 -1.29 7.51
C ALA A 122 0.91 -0.78 7.02
N LEU A 123 0.84 -0.18 5.83
CA LEU A 123 -0.39 0.33 5.24
C LEU A 123 -1.25 -0.77 4.62
N THR A 124 -0.64 -1.68 3.86
CA THR A 124 -1.35 -2.59 2.96
C THR A 124 -1.35 -4.05 3.40
N GLY A 125 -0.45 -4.44 4.30
CA GLY A 125 -0.18 -5.84 4.64
C GLY A 125 0.45 -6.64 3.49
N LYS A 126 0.85 -5.98 2.39
CA LYS A 126 1.45 -6.57 1.19
C LYS A 126 2.88 -6.09 1.02
N SER A 127 3.59 -6.64 0.04
CA SER A 127 4.92 -6.18 -0.33
C SER A 127 4.88 -5.29 -1.59
N PRO A 128 5.83 -4.35 -1.78
CA PRO A 128 5.92 -3.56 -3.01
C PRO A 128 6.09 -4.41 -4.27
N ILE A 129 6.75 -5.56 -4.19
CA ILE A 129 6.89 -6.48 -5.33
C ILE A 129 5.54 -7.07 -5.76
N ASP A 130 4.61 -7.26 -4.81
CA ASP A 130 3.25 -7.70 -5.13
C ASP A 130 2.47 -6.61 -5.86
N LEU A 131 2.70 -5.32 -5.53
CA LEU A 131 2.12 -4.20 -6.27
C LEU A 131 2.66 -4.16 -7.71
N ILE A 132 3.99 -4.28 -7.90
CA ILE A 132 4.61 -4.32 -9.23
C ILE A 132 3.98 -5.45 -10.06
N ARG A 133 3.89 -6.65 -9.49
CA ARG A 133 3.29 -7.81 -10.15
C ARG A 133 1.82 -7.58 -10.49
N HIS A 134 1.04 -7.06 -9.54
CA HIS A 134 -0.37 -6.74 -9.72
C HIS A 134 -0.57 -5.75 -10.87
N THR A 135 0.16 -4.63 -10.88
CA THR A 135 0.06 -3.60 -11.91
C THR A 135 0.41 -4.14 -13.30
N ARG A 136 1.48 -4.94 -13.40
CA ARG A 136 1.88 -5.60 -14.65
C ARG A 136 0.81 -6.57 -15.15
N MET A 137 0.26 -7.43 -14.29
CA MET A 137 -0.74 -8.43 -14.68
C MET A 137 -2.10 -7.79 -15.00
N SER A 138 -2.50 -6.75 -14.30
CA SER A 138 -3.72 -6.00 -14.61
C SER A 138 -3.61 -5.33 -15.98
N LYS A 139 -2.47 -4.66 -16.27
CA LYS A 139 -2.24 -4.06 -17.60
C LYS A 139 -2.16 -5.10 -18.71
N ALA A 140 -1.54 -6.26 -18.44
CA ALA A 140 -1.51 -7.35 -19.39
C ALA A 140 -2.93 -7.85 -19.75
N ALA A 141 -3.82 -7.95 -18.76
CA ALA A 141 -5.21 -8.37 -19.00
C ALA A 141 -5.98 -7.36 -19.87
N GLU A 142 -5.74 -6.05 -19.70
CA GLU A 142 -6.30 -5.00 -20.57
C GLU A 142 -5.81 -5.18 -22.01
N LEU A 143 -4.49 -5.24 -22.22
CA LEU A 143 -3.88 -5.38 -23.54
C LEU A 143 -4.35 -6.68 -24.27
N ILE A 144 -4.51 -7.77 -23.53
CA ILE A 144 -5.04 -9.02 -24.09
C ILE A 144 -6.48 -8.84 -24.57
N LYS A 145 -7.33 -8.13 -23.82
CA LYS A 145 -8.71 -7.80 -24.23
C LYS A 145 -8.73 -6.89 -25.46
N GLU A 146 -7.74 -6.01 -25.61
CA GLU A 146 -7.51 -5.17 -26.79
C GLU A 146 -6.94 -5.96 -27.98
N LYS A 147 -6.81 -7.29 -27.86
CA LYS A 147 -6.36 -8.25 -28.90
C LYS A 147 -4.89 -8.11 -29.32
N TYR A 148 -4.02 -7.54 -28.47
CA TYR A 148 -2.59 -7.62 -28.71
C TYR A 148 -2.09 -9.05 -28.61
N ARG A 149 -1.03 -9.37 -29.34
CA ARG A 149 -0.41 -10.69 -29.31
C ARG A 149 0.28 -10.95 -27.98
N VAL A 150 0.21 -12.18 -27.47
CA VAL A 150 0.72 -12.56 -26.14
C VAL A 150 2.21 -12.22 -25.96
N ASN A 151 3.03 -12.39 -27.01
CA ASN A 151 4.44 -12.04 -26.98
C ASN A 151 4.68 -10.51 -26.91
N GLU A 152 3.86 -9.72 -27.60
CA GLU A 152 3.91 -8.25 -27.51
C GLU A 152 3.51 -7.76 -26.14
N VAL A 153 2.41 -8.32 -25.59
CA VAL A 153 1.95 -8.02 -24.24
C VAL A 153 3.04 -8.33 -23.21
N ALA A 154 3.73 -9.46 -23.32
CA ALA A 154 4.81 -9.83 -22.42
C ALA A 154 5.87 -8.70 -22.35
N LEU A 155 6.35 -8.23 -23.51
CA LEU A 155 7.32 -7.13 -23.58
C LEU A 155 6.76 -5.82 -23.01
N MET A 156 5.52 -5.48 -23.35
CA MET A 156 4.86 -4.24 -22.90
C MET A 156 4.67 -4.16 -21.39
N VAL A 157 4.70 -5.31 -20.70
CA VAL A 157 4.58 -5.38 -19.24
C VAL A 157 5.86 -5.86 -18.54
N GLY A 158 7.02 -5.72 -19.22
CA GLY A 158 8.34 -5.94 -18.65
C GLY A 158 8.74 -7.40 -18.46
N TYR A 159 8.30 -8.30 -19.36
CA TYR A 159 8.74 -9.69 -19.41
C TYR A 159 9.46 -9.95 -20.73
N GLU A 160 10.74 -10.29 -20.67
CA GLU A 160 11.54 -10.66 -21.84
C GLU A 160 11.19 -12.06 -22.35
N ASP A 161 10.75 -12.95 -21.46
CA ASP A 161 10.41 -14.34 -21.78
C ASP A 161 8.89 -14.57 -21.71
N THR A 162 8.29 -14.91 -22.84
CA THR A 162 6.84 -15.15 -22.96
C THR A 162 6.36 -16.37 -22.14
N GLY A 163 7.21 -17.36 -21.91
CA GLY A 163 6.90 -18.52 -21.07
C GLY A 163 6.78 -18.12 -19.59
N ARG A 164 7.74 -17.32 -19.11
CA ARG A 164 7.69 -16.75 -17.74
C ARG A 164 6.48 -15.85 -17.57
N PHE A 165 6.19 -15.00 -18.56
CA PHE A 165 4.97 -14.19 -18.57
C PHE A 165 3.71 -15.04 -18.45
N SER A 166 3.54 -16.02 -19.33
CA SER A 166 2.35 -16.88 -19.37
C SER A 166 2.13 -17.64 -18.05
N LYS A 167 3.21 -18.09 -17.42
CA LYS A 167 3.17 -18.72 -16.09
C LYS A 167 2.72 -17.74 -15.00
N ALA A 168 3.29 -16.53 -14.98
CA ALA A 168 2.93 -15.49 -14.03
C ALA A 168 1.47 -15.04 -14.22
N PHE A 169 1.03 -14.85 -15.46
CA PHE A 169 -0.34 -14.50 -15.82
C PHE A 169 -1.35 -15.56 -15.35
N LYS A 170 -1.06 -16.84 -15.64
CA LYS A 170 -1.90 -17.96 -15.19
C LYS A 170 -1.97 -18.05 -13.67
N GLN A 171 -0.86 -17.80 -12.97
CA GLN A 171 -0.85 -17.80 -11.51
C GLN A 171 -1.71 -16.65 -10.94
N PHE A 172 -1.75 -15.51 -11.62
CA PHE A 172 -2.47 -14.33 -11.18
C PHE A 172 -3.97 -14.37 -11.53
N HIS A 173 -4.31 -14.74 -12.77
CA HIS A 173 -5.68 -14.73 -13.29
C HIS A 173 -6.37 -16.10 -13.28
N GLY A 174 -5.67 -17.18 -12.90
CA GLY A 174 -6.21 -18.54 -12.89
C GLY A 174 -6.19 -19.24 -14.25
N VAL A 175 -6.11 -18.50 -15.35
CA VAL A 175 -6.12 -19.02 -16.74
C VAL A 175 -4.95 -18.46 -17.53
N SER A 176 -4.54 -19.16 -18.60
CA SER A 176 -3.45 -18.70 -19.47
C SER A 176 -3.90 -17.49 -20.31
N PRO A 177 -2.93 -16.65 -20.78
CA PRO A 177 -3.24 -15.51 -21.65
C PRO A 177 -4.09 -15.88 -22.88
N SER A 178 -3.79 -17.02 -23.51
CA SER A 178 -4.51 -17.51 -24.70
C SER A 178 -5.97 -17.91 -24.42
N VAL A 179 -6.30 -18.31 -23.21
CA VAL A 179 -7.68 -18.63 -22.79
C VAL A 179 -8.42 -17.37 -22.34
N TYR A 180 -7.70 -16.37 -21.84
CA TYR A 180 -8.27 -15.12 -21.34
C TYR A 180 -8.90 -14.25 -22.44
N ILE A 181 -8.54 -14.48 -23.71
CA ILE A 181 -9.05 -13.78 -24.90
C ILE A 181 -10.50 -14.19 -25.23
N GLN A 182 -10.94 -15.35 -24.77
CA GLN A 182 -12.28 -15.90 -25.04
C GLN A 182 -13.31 -15.35 -24.03
#